data_68be94de629375f7058be06a28a4692b
#
_entry.id   68be94de629375f7058be06a28a4692b
#
_cell.length_a   1.000
_cell.length_b   1.000
_cell.length_c   1.000
_cell.angle_alpha   90.00
_cell.angle_beta   90.00
_cell.angle_gamma   90.00
#
_symmetry.space_group_name_H-M   'P 1'
#
loop_
_entity.id
_entity.type
_entity.pdbx_description
1 polymer ?
#
loop_
_entity_poly.entity_id
_entity_poly.type
_entity_poly.pdbx_seq_one_letter_code
_entity_poly.pdbx_strand_id
1 'polypeptide(L)'
;MQRSNVLVIGNSGVGKSTLINAVLGEERALTGYGTKGTTDKLESYESDSLPFRIIDTIGFEPTFLKEMSAINAVKKWSKECAKEGKEDNQINVIWFCVDGTSRKLFPKAIESLCKATAMWKTVPVIVVITKSYSVPERKENIEMVQNAFASQKKYAKNVKKILPVVAATYELNETAFAAPEGITELIDATNELMPEGLKAGVLDLANFKLNRKRQLAHGIVGYEPVLYLNIAP
;
A
#
# COMPACT_ATOMS: atom_id res chain seq x y z
N MET A 1 -22.56 -4.58 5.98
CA MET A 1 -21.98 -4.73 4.65
C MET A 1 -20.59 -5.34 4.83
N GLN A 2 -20.30 -6.47 4.19
CA GLN A 2 -19.00 -7.13 4.30
C GLN A 2 -17.93 -6.26 3.66
N ARG A 3 -16.84 -5.94 4.38
CA ARG A 3 -15.75 -5.10 3.86
C ARG A 3 -14.54 -5.96 3.50
N SER A 4 -13.93 -5.66 2.37
CA SER A 4 -12.66 -6.26 1.97
C SER A 4 -11.49 -5.64 2.76
N ASN A 5 -10.44 -6.44 2.99
CA ASN A 5 -9.28 -6.03 3.77
C ASN A 5 -8.00 -6.08 2.95
N VAL A 6 -7.24 -5.02 3.01
CA VAL A 6 -5.90 -4.89 2.44
C VAL A 6 -4.89 -4.88 3.57
N LEU A 7 -3.96 -5.83 3.57
CA LEU A 7 -2.85 -5.86 4.51
C LEU A 7 -1.65 -5.10 3.92
N VAL A 8 -1.15 -4.11 4.63
CA VAL A 8 0.04 -3.35 4.21
C VAL A 8 1.25 -3.83 4.99
N ILE A 9 2.26 -4.28 4.28
CA ILE A 9 3.51 -4.82 4.85
C ILE A 9 4.70 -4.17 4.16
N GLY A 10 5.74 -3.89 4.92
CA GLY A 10 7.01 -3.36 4.44
C GLY A 10 7.89 -2.96 5.61
N ASN A 11 9.19 -2.87 5.39
CA ASN A 11 10.17 -2.50 6.40
C ASN A 11 9.89 -1.09 6.97
N SER A 12 10.42 -0.82 8.16
CA SER A 12 10.38 0.52 8.74
C SER A 12 11.01 1.55 7.78
N GLY A 13 10.40 2.73 7.67
CA GLY A 13 10.90 3.81 6.81
C GLY A 13 10.63 3.64 5.30
N VAL A 14 10.01 2.53 4.88
CA VAL A 14 9.68 2.31 3.45
C VAL A 14 8.61 3.26 2.91
N GLY A 15 7.88 3.97 3.76
CA GLY A 15 6.84 4.92 3.37
C GLY A 15 5.40 4.39 3.45
N LYS A 16 5.14 3.34 4.23
CA LYS A 16 3.77 2.80 4.44
C LYS A 16 2.78 3.84 4.92
N SER A 17 3.12 4.55 5.99
CA SER A 17 2.22 5.57 6.56
C SER A 17 1.95 6.71 5.57
N THR A 18 2.95 7.13 4.80
CA THR A 18 2.77 8.13 3.74
C THR A 18 1.84 7.60 2.64
N LEU A 19 2.00 6.34 2.24
CA LEU A 19 1.12 5.67 1.27
C LEU A 19 -0.31 5.58 1.77
N ILE A 20 -0.50 5.13 3.00
CA ILE A 20 -1.82 5.02 3.63
C ILE A 20 -2.48 6.39 3.69
N ASN A 21 -1.74 7.45 4.08
CA ASN A 21 -2.24 8.80 4.11
C ASN A 21 -2.67 9.30 2.73
N ALA A 22 -1.91 9.01 1.69
CA ALA A 22 -2.24 9.40 0.33
C ALA A 22 -3.53 8.71 -0.16
N VAL A 23 -3.76 7.47 0.25
CA VAL A 23 -4.98 6.72 -0.08
C VAL A 23 -6.18 7.23 0.71
N LEU A 24 -6.03 7.49 2.01
CA LEU A 24 -7.11 7.98 2.88
C LEU A 24 -7.39 9.48 2.70
N GLY A 25 -6.39 10.27 2.36
CA GLY A 25 -6.49 11.72 2.24
C GLY A 25 -6.92 12.38 3.54
N GLU A 26 -7.80 13.40 3.44
CA GLU A 26 -8.34 14.14 4.60
C GLU A 26 -9.19 13.28 5.53
N GLU A 27 -9.70 12.15 5.04
CA GLU A 27 -10.54 11.24 5.81
C GLU A 27 -9.78 10.50 6.92
N ARG A 28 -8.45 10.51 6.88
CA ARG A 28 -7.63 9.90 7.93
C ARG A 28 -7.91 10.46 9.32
N ALA A 29 -8.18 11.74 9.45
CA ALA A 29 -8.46 12.40 10.72
C ALA A 29 -9.75 11.87 11.40
N LEU A 30 -10.65 11.25 10.61
CA LEU A 30 -11.93 10.73 11.08
C LEU A 30 -11.87 9.25 11.46
N THR A 31 -10.85 8.53 11.02
CA THR A 31 -10.81 7.06 11.08
C THR A 31 -9.78 6.48 12.03
N GLY A 32 -9.19 7.28 12.91
CA GLY A 32 -8.32 6.81 14.01
C GLY A 32 -9.05 5.94 15.04
N TYR A 33 -9.92 5.05 14.59
CA TYR A 33 -10.55 4.04 15.43
C TYR A 33 -9.66 2.80 15.48
N GLY A 34 -8.81 2.74 16.49
CA GLY A 34 -8.38 1.46 17.00
C GLY A 34 -9.63 0.68 17.36
N THR A 35 -9.99 -0.33 16.59
CA THR A 35 -11.04 -1.27 17.00
C THR A 35 -10.64 -1.84 18.36
N LYS A 36 -11.57 -1.85 19.32
CA LYS A 36 -11.38 -2.55 20.60
C LYS A 36 -10.93 -3.98 20.28
N GLY A 37 -9.66 -4.30 20.56
CA GLY A 37 -9.07 -5.60 20.25
C GLY A 37 -7.83 -5.53 19.33
N THR A 38 -7.46 -4.35 18.79
CA THR A 38 -6.16 -4.18 18.16
C THR A 38 -5.07 -4.22 19.23
N THR A 39 -4.09 -5.07 19.00
CA THR A 39 -2.87 -5.09 19.82
C THR A 39 -2.05 -3.84 19.47
N ASP A 40 -1.12 -3.42 20.35
CA ASP A 40 -0.19 -2.30 20.11
C ASP A 40 0.62 -2.36 18.79
N LYS A 41 0.29 -3.29 17.90
CA LYS A 41 1.03 -3.65 16.68
C LYS A 41 0.22 -3.62 15.39
N LEU A 42 -1.09 -3.35 15.47
CA LEU A 42 -1.98 -3.28 14.31
C LEU A 42 -2.84 -2.04 14.38
N GLU A 43 -2.91 -1.30 13.29
CA GLU A 43 -3.90 -0.25 13.07
C GLU A 43 -4.82 -0.62 11.92
N SER A 44 -6.11 -0.34 12.10
CA SER A 44 -7.12 -0.54 11.07
C SER A 44 -7.68 0.82 10.66
N TYR A 45 -7.67 1.09 9.37
CA TYR A 45 -8.18 2.32 8.78
C TYR A 45 -9.40 2.02 7.93
N GLU A 46 -10.50 2.68 8.25
CA GLU A 46 -11.76 2.61 7.54
C GLU A 46 -12.26 4.02 7.24
N SER A 47 -12.96 4.19 6.14
CA SER A 47 -13.66 5.41 5.76
C SER A 47 -14.92 5.00 5.01
N ASP A 48 -15.96 5.82 5.05
CA ASP A 48 -17.20 5.53 4.32
C ASP A 48 -17.00 5.59 2.80
N SER A 49 -16.04 6.38 2.34
CA SER A 49 -15.71 6.50 0.92
C SER A 49 -14.65 5.51 0.45
N LEU A 50 -13.84 4.92 1.36
CA LEU A 50 -12.82 3.94 0.99
C LEU A 50 -13.47 2.59 0.70
N PRO A 51 -13.25 2.01 -0.50
CA PRO A 51 -13.91 0.76 -0.89
C PRO A 51 -13.41 -0.47 -0.14
N PHE A 52 -12.37 -0.35 0.67
CA PHE A 52 -11.79 -1.43 1.47
C PHE A 52 -11.21 -0.89 2.79
N ARG A 53 -11.00 -1.80 3.73
CA ARG A 53 -10.30 -1.51 4.98
C ARG A 53 -8.80 -1.72 4.80
N ILE A 54 -7.98 -0.83 5.35
CA ILE A 54 -6.53 -0.98 5.38
C ILE A 54 -6.11 -1.48 6.77
N ILE A 55 -5.35 -2.56 6.80
CA ILE A 55 -4.72 -3.10 8.01
C ILE A 55 -3.23 -2.82 7.92
N ASP A 56 -2.74 -1.94 8.78
CA ASP A 56 -1.31 -1.61 8.86
C ASP A 56 -0.63 -2.37 10.01
N THR A 57 0.56 -2.84 9.75
CA THR A 57 1.44 -3.48 10.74
C THR A 57 2.35 -2.42 11.35
N ILE A 58 2.00 -1.92 12.54
CA ILE A 58 2.80 -0.91 13.23
C ILE A 58 4.14 -1.51 13.66
N GLY A 59 5.21 -0.76 13.43
CA GLY A 59 6.53 -1.10 13.96
C GLY A 59 7.17 -2.32 13.32
N PHE A 60 6.90 -2.56 12.03
CA PHE A 60 7.63 -3.53 11.22
C PHE A 60 9.10 -3.06 11.10
N GLU A 61 9.85 -3.22 12.18
CA GLU A 61 11.28 -2.98 12.15
C GLU A 61 12.01 -4.21 11.59
N PRO A 62 13.17 -4.03 10.93
CA PRO A 62 13.86 -5.06 10.16
C PRO A 62 14.49 -6.18 11.02
N THR A 63 14.11 -6.33 12.26
CA THR A 63 14.51 -7.47 13.08
C THR A 63 13.47 -8.58 12.99
N PHE A 64 13.89 -9.74 12.56
CA PHE A 64 13.07 -10.96 12.37
C PHE A 64 12.06 -11.22 13.53
N LEU A 65 12.43 -10.91 14.77
CA LEU A 65 11.56 -11.10 15.93
C LEU A 65 10.38 -10.12 15.96
N LYS A 66 10.57 -8.86 15.52
CA LYS A 66 9.50 -7.86 15.46
C LYS A 66 8.58 -8.11 14.27
N GLU A 67 9.13 -8.56 13.13
CA GLU A 67 8.35 -9.02 11.98
C GLU A 67 7.40 -10.16 12.35
N MET A 68 7.90 -11.19 13.00
CA MET A 68 7.08 -12.32 13.46
C MET A 68 6.01 -11.89 14.45
N SER A 69 6.29 -10.89 15.27
CA SER A 69 5.34 -10.36 16.26
C SER A 69 4.17 -9.62 15.59
N ALA A 70 4.43 -8.76 14.59
CA ALA A 70 3.39 -8.06 13.84
C ALA A 70 2.52 -9.06 13.06
N ILE A 71 3.13 -10.05 12.40
CA ILE A 71 2.42 -11.10 11.68
C ILE A 71 1.59 -11.98 12.61
N ASN A 72 2.10 -12.32 13.78
CA ASN A 72 1.33 -13.07 14.76
C ASN A 72 0.14 -12.27 15.28
N ALA A 73 0.25 -10.94 15.37
CA ALA A 73 -0.87 -10.06 15.71
C ALA A 73 -1.95 -10.10 14.61
N VAL A 74 -1.58 -10.03 13.32
CA VAL A 74 -2.52 -10.20 12.20
C VAL A 74 -3.17 -11.57 12.21
N LYS A 75 -2.39 -12.63 12.48
CA LYS A 75 -2.92 -14.00 12.59
C LYS A 75 -3.94 -14.12 13.71
N LYS A 76 -3.64 -13.54 14.86
CA LYS A 76 -4.52 -13.56 16.04
C LYS A 76 -5.80 -12.80 15.73
N TRP A 77 -5.69 -11.59 15.22
CA TRP A 77 -6.82 -10.77 14.80
C TRP A 77 -7.73 -11.51 13.78
N SER A 78 -7.16 -12.07 12.73
CA SER A 78 -7.91 -12.83 11.72
C SER A 78 -8.61 -14.06 12.31
N LYS A 79 -7.98 -14.76 13.27
CA LYS A 79 -8.58 -15.93 13.94
C LYS A 79 -9.68 -15.56 14.93
N GLU A 80 -9.50 -14.51 15.71
CA GLU A 80 -10.50 -14.04 16.68
C GLU A 80 -11.76 -13.60 15.96
N CYS A 81 -11.62 -12.89 14.87
CA CYS A 81 -12.73 -12.43 14.06
C CYS A 81 -13.48 -13.58 13.36
N ALA A 82 -12.77 -14.61 12.92
CA ALA A 82 -13.41 -15.81 12.39
C ALA A 82 -14.24 -16.57 13.44
N LYS A 83 -13.81 -16.57 14.71
CA LYS A 83 -14.55 -17.18 15.84
C LYS A 83 -15.82 -16.41 16.20
N GLU A 84 -15.85 -15.11 15.99
CA GLU A 84 -17.01 -14.25 16.27
C GLU A 84 -18.06 -14.27 15.14
N GLY A 85 -17.90 -15.14 14.13
CA GLY A 85 -18.80 -15.23 12.98
C GLY A 85 -18.71 -13.99 12.05
N LYS A 86 -17.70 -13.16 12.26
CA LYS A 86 -17.43 -12.01 11.38
C LYS A 86 -16.55 -12.49 10.22
N GLU A 87 -17.18 -12.91 9.14
CA GLU A 87 -16.49 -13.26 7.87
C GLU A 87 -15.69 -12.08 7.30
N ASP A 88 -15.91 -10.88 7.83
CA ASP A 88 -15.35 -9.59 7.37
C ASP A 88 -13.85 -9.39 7.58
N ASN A 89 -13.13 -10.39 8.11
CA ASN A 89 -11.75 -10.19 8.55
C ASN A 89 -10.74 -11.08 7.83
N GLN A 90 -11.09 -11.57 6.65
CA GLN A 90 -10.13 -12.22 5.77
C GLN A 90 -9.28 -11.16 5.05
N ILE A 91 -7.98 -11.39 4.98
CA ILE A 91 -7.09 -10.59 4.12
C ILE A 91 -7.37 -10.97 2.67
N ASN A 92 -7.79 -10.00 1.87
CA ASN A 92 -8.18 -10.19 0.47
C ASN A 92 -7.07 -9.80 -0.50
N VAL A 93 -6.27 -8.78 -0.17
CA VAL A 93 -5.13 -8.31 -0.96
C VAL A 93 -3.99 -7.92 -0.01
N ILE A 94 -2.76 -8.12 -0.44
CA ILE A 94 -1.57 -7.68 0.30
C ILE A 94 -0.84 -6.64 -0.54
N TRP A 95 -0.51 -5.49 0.07
CA TRP A 95 0.44 -4.53 -0.47
C TRP A 95 1.82 -4.80 0.13
N PHE A 96 2.75 -5.25 -0.70
CA PHE A 96 4.17 -5.34 -0.37
C PHE A 96 4.86 -4.04 -0.71
N CYS A 97 5.28 -3.29 0.31
CA CYS A 97 5.97 -2.02 0.11
C CYS A 97 7.48 -2.22 0.13
N VAL A 98 8.15 -1.78 -0.93
CA VAL A 98 9.62 -1.72 -1.04
C VAL A 98 10.03 -0.29 -1.39
N ASP A 99 11.19 0.14 -0.89
CA ASP A 99 11.70 1.51 -1.07
C ASP A 99 12.44 1.65 -2.41
N GLY A 100 11.88 2.39 -3.35
CA GLY A 100 12.45 2.60 -4.68
C GLY A 100 13.82 3.30 -4.68
N THR A 101 14.17 4.02 -3.60
CA THR A 101 15.49 4.65 -3.43
C THR A 101 16.54 3.68 -2.89
N SER A 102 16.13 2.51 -2.41
CA SER A 102 16.98 1.50 -1.78
C SER A 102 17.00 0.17 -2.54
N ARG A 103 17.01 0.22 -3.86
CA ARG A 103 16.86 -0.94 -4.76
C ARG A 103 17.84 -2.09 -4.51
N LYS A 104 19.05 -1.82 -4.00
CA LYS A 104 20.01 -2.86 -3.62
C LYS A 104 19.47 -3.81 -2.53
N LEU A 105 18.49 -3.36 -1.76
CA LEU A 105 17.86 -4.13 -0.69
C LEU A 105 16.64 -4.95 -1.16
N PHE A 106 16.19 -4.82 -2.41
CA PHE A 106 15.01 -5.54 -2.92
C PHE A 106 15.06 -7.04 -2.69
N PRO A 107 16.14 -7.77 -3.03
CA PRO A 107 16.20 -9.22 -2.83
C PRO A 107 15.97 -9.62 -1.37
N LYS A 108 16.62 -8.93 -0.43
CA LYS A 108 16.51 -9.19 1.01
C LYS A 108 15.14 -8.81 1.56
N ALA A 109 14.61 -7.65 1.14
CA ALA A 109 13.29 -7.20 1.55
C ALA A 109 12.20 -8.17 1.06
N ILE A 110 12.26 -8.60 -0.20
CA ILE A 110 11.30 -9.52 -0.80
C ILE A 110 11.39 -10.90 -0.14
N GLU A 111 12.59 -11.41 0.16
CA GLU A 111 12.74 -12.66 0.89
C GLU A 111 12.09 -12.59 2.28
N SER A 112 12.33 -11.52 3.02
CA SER A 112 11.76 -11.28 4.34
C SER A 112 10.24 -11.20 4.27
N LEU A 113 9.69 -10.41 3.35
CA LEU A 113 8.25 -10.26 3.14
C LEU A 113 7.58 -11.57 2.74
N CYS A 114 8.22 -12.38 1.88
CA CYS A 114 7.71 -13.70 1.49
C CYS A 114 7.64 -14.66 2.68
N LYS A 115 8.64 -14.66 3.54
CA LYS A 115 8.63 -15.45 4.79
C LYS A 115 7.50 -15.00 5.72
N ALA A 116 7.34 -13.71 5.86
CA ALA A 116 6.34 -13.09 6.70
C ALA A 116 4.91 -13.45 6.26
N THR A 117 4.65 -13.51 4.97
CA THR A 117 3.32 -13.76 4.39
C THR A 117 3.07 -15.20 3.97
N ALA A 118 3.95 -16.12 4.35
CA ALA A 118 3.90 -17.54 3.97
C ALA A 118 2.56 -18.24 4.27
N MET A 119 1.80 -17.74 5.23
CA MET A 119 0.48 -18.29 5.60
C MET A 119 -0.62 -17.94 4.60
N TRP A 120 -0.52 -16.80 3.91
CA TRP A 120 -1.51 -16.35 2.90
C TRP A 120 -1.16 -16.85 1.51
N LYS A 121 -1.20 -18.18 1.32
CA LYS A 121 -0.71 -18.86 0.12
C LYS A 121 -1.46 -18.52 -1.16
N THR A 122 -2.67 -18.01 -1.05
CA THR A 122 -3.57 -17.76 -2.20
C THR A 122 -3.99 -16.29 -2.30
N VAL A 123 -3.60 -15.46 -1.34
CA VAL A 123 -3.95 -14.05 -1.35
C VAL A 123 -3.11 -13.32 -2.42
N PRO A 124 -3.76 -12.56 -3.33
CA PRO A 124 -3.05 -11.80 -4.34
C PRO A 124 -2.21 -10.68 -3.71
N VAL A 125 -1.07 -10.42 -4.31
CA VAL A 125 -0.08 -9.44 -3.86
C VAL A 125 0.10 -8.37 -4.92
N ILE A 126 0.06 -7.11 -4.50
CA ILE A 126 0.57 -5.96 -5.24
C ILE A 126 1.88 -5.52 -4.59
N VAL A 127 2.95 -5.52 -5.34
CA VAL A 127 4.20 -4.91 -4.89
C VAL A 127 4.14 -3.43 -5.18
N VAL A 128 4.25 -2.61 -4.14
CA VAL A 128 4.26 -1.16 -4.23
C VAL A 128 5.68 -0.67 -4.07
N ILE A 129 6.27 -0.17 -5.15
CA ILE A 129 7.59 0.47 -5.10
C ILE A 129 7.36 1.92 -4.71
N THR A 130 7.47 2.20 -3.42
CA THR A 130 7.31 3.56 -2.86
C THR A 130 8.50 4.44 -3.24
N LYS A 131 8.35 5.76 -3.05
CA LYS A 131 9.42 6.72 -3.33
C LYS A 131 10.01 6.60 -4.75
N SER A 132 9.16 6.26 -5.72
CA SER A 132 9.54 6.10 -7.13
C SER A 132 9.73 7.44 -7.83
N TYR A 133 10.56 8.30 -7.24
CA TYR A 133 10.76 9.68 -7.66
C TYR A 133 11.40 9.81 -9.06
N SER A 134 12.33 8.92 -9.37
CA SER A 134 13.06 8.91 -10.64
C SER A 134 12.29 8.13 -11.71
N VAL A 135 11.61 8.81 -12.60
CA VAL A 135 10.84 8.19 -13.70
C VAL A 135 11.71 7.25 -14.57
N PRO A 136 12.94 7.64 -14.97
CA PRO A 136 13.80 6.74 -15.74
C PRO A 136 14.14 5.42 -15.05
N GLU A 137 14.23 5.41 -13.72
CA GLU A 137 14.61 4.22 -12.94
C GLU A 137 13.43 3.27 -12.68
N ARG A 138 12.18 3.68 -12.90
CA ARG A 138 10.99 2.88 -12.57
C ARG A 138 10.95 1.55 -13.28
N LYS A 139 11.30 1.54 -14.56
CA LYS A 139 11.33 0.31 -15.37
C LYS A 139 12.37 -0.67 -14.81
N GLU A 140 13.59 -0.20 -14.57
CA GLU A 140 14.64 -1.02 -13.98
C GLU A 140 14.27 -1.55 -12.60
N ASN A 141 13.66 -0.71 -11.75
CA ASN A 141 13.19 -1.13 -10.43
C ASN A 141 12.12 -2.23 -10.51
N ILE A 142 11.19 -2.14 -11.45
CA ILE A 142 10.19 -3.19 -11.68
C ILE A 142 10.88 -4.50 -12.09
N GLU A 143 11.81 -4.46 -13.03
CA GLU A 143 12.58 -5.63 -13.47
C GLU A 143 13.39 -6.25 -12.32
N MET A 144 14.02 -5.44 -11.48
CA MET A 144 14.74 -5.92 -10.29
C MET A 144 13.81 -6.62 -9.29
N VAL A 145 12.62 -6.08 -9.06
CA VAL A 145 11.60 -6.71 -8.19
C VAL A 145 11.14 -8.05 -8.80
N GLN A 146 10.86 -8.10 -10.10
CA GLN A 146 10.49 -9.33 -10.79
C GLN A 146 11.58 -10.40 -10.65
N ASN A 147 12.84 -10.04 -10.86
CA ASN A 147 13.98 -10.93 -10.73
C ASN A 147 14.16 -11.45 -9.29
N ALA A 148 13.93 -10.59 -8.29
CA ALA A 148 13.99 -10.99 -6.89
C ALA A 148 12.89 -12.01 -6.55
N PHE A 149 11.67 -11.88 -7.10
CA PHE A 149 10.61 -12.88 -6.94
C PHE A 149 10.88 -14.17 -7.72
N ALA A 150 11.64 -14.15 -8.81
CA ALA A 150 12.00 -15.35 -9.55
C ALA A 150 12.74 -16.38 -8.68
N SER A 151 13.52 -15.92 -7.69
CA SER A 151 14.15 -16.79 -6.68
C SER A 151 13.17 -17.32 -5.64
N GLN A 152 11.97 -16.71 -5.51
CA GLN A 152 10.94 -17.03 -4.53
C GLN A 152 9.73 -17.74 -5.19
N LYS A 153 10.00 -18.77 -5.98
CA LYS A 153 9.02 -19.47 -6.87
C LYS A 153 7.65 -19.74 -6.23
N LYS A 154 7.63 -20.06 -4.93
CA LYS A 154 6.39 -20.38 -4.21
C LYS A 154 5.46 -19.17 -4.06
N TYR A 155 6.01 -17.96 -3.99
CA TYR A 155 5.27 -16.72 -3.75
C TYR A 155 5.07 -15.92 -5.04
N ALA A 156 5.95 -16.09 -6.02
CA ALA A 156 5.90 -15.35 -7.29
C ALA A 156 4.54 -15.43 -7.99
N LYS A 157 3.85 -16.58 -7.91
CA LYS A 157 2.51 -16.77 -8.49
C LYS A 157 1.43 -15.86 -7.90
N ASN A 158 1.60 -15.39 -6.66
CA ASN A 158 0.63 -14.53 -5.99
C ASN A 158 0.85 -13.05 -6.33
N VAL A 159 2.02 -12.67 -6.86
CA VAL A 159 2.30 -11.30 -7.31
C VAL A 159 1.52 -11.04 -8.60
N LYS A 160 0.56 -10.13 -8.53
CA LYS A 160 -0.34 -9.81 -9.65
C LYS A 160 0.01 -8.48 -10.32
N LYS A 161 0.52 -7.53 -9.57
CA LYS A 161 0.93 -6.21 -10.05
C LYS A 161 2.20 -5.76 -9.34
N ILE A 162 3.01 -4.96 -10.02
CA ILE A 162 4.15 -4.23 -9.44
C ILE A 162 3.97 -2.79 -9.88
N LEU A 163 3.76 -1.89 -8.93
CA LEU A 163 3.40 -0.50 -9.19
C LEU A 163 4.40 0.47 -8.55
N PRO A 164 5.04 1.33 -9.36
CA PRO A 164 5.78 2.47 -8.83
C PRO A 164 4.82 3.53 -8.31
N VAL A 165 5.07 4.07 -7.11
CA VAL A 165 4.21 5.05 -6.46
C VAL A 165 5.03 6.18 -5.84
N VAL A 166 4.55 7.40 -6.02
CA VAL A 166 4.95 8.59 -5.27
C VAL A 166 3.75 9.00 -4.43
N ALA A 167 3.81 8.78 -3.12
CA ALA A 167 2.66 8.98 -2.23
C ALA A 167 2.51 10.44 -1.76
N ALA A 168 3.60 11.21 -1.73
CA ALA A 168 3.60 12.63 -1.37
C ALA A 168 4.61 13.37 -2.25
N THR A 169 4.37 14.67 -2.44
CA THR A 169 5.32 15.54 -3.14
C THR A 169 6.71 15.43 -2.50
N TYR A 170 7.72 15.21 -3.31
CA TYR A 170 9.11 15.17 -2.90
C TYR A 170 9.90 16.23 -3.62
N GLU A 171 10.46 17.18 -2.88
CA GLU A 171 11.32 18.24 -3.42
C GLU A 171 12.72 17.70 -3.65
N LEU A 172 13.19 17.80 -4.87
CA LEU A 172 14.56 17.46 -5.26
C LEU A 172 15.51 18.64 -5.06
N ASN A 173 15.02 19.84 -5.40
CA ASN A 173 15.66 21.14 -5.18
C ASN A 173 14.60 22.25 -5.35
N GLU A 174 15.02 23.52 -5.31
CA GLU A 174 14.13 24.69 -5.43
C GLU A 174 13.30 24.74 -6.75
N THR A 175 13.73 24.03 -7.79
CA THR A 175 13.10 24.07 -9.13
C THR A 175 12.56 22.73 -9.62
N ALA A 176 12.81 21.64 -8.89
CA ALA A 176 12.43 20.31 -9.31
C ALA A 176 11.80 19.51 -8.17
N PHE A 177 10.67 18.88 -8.44
CA PHE A 177 9.98 18.01 -7.50
C PHE A 177 9.35 16.81 -8.19
N ALA A 178 9.09 15.75 -7.43
CA ALA A 178 8.27 14.62 -7.86
C ALA A 178 6.86 14.77 -7.27
N ALA A 179 5.87 14.88 -8.14
CA ALA A 179 4.45 14.96 -7.73
C ALA A 179 3.91 13.59 -7.32
N PRO A 180 2.84 13.54 -6.50
CA PRO A 180 2.14 12.30 -6.20
C PRO A 180 1.63 11.60 -7.47
N GLU A 181 1.93 10.30 -7.60
CA GLU A 181 1.59 9.49 -8.77
C GLU A 181 1.39 8.02 -8.38
N GLY A 182 0.56 7.30 -9.13
CA GLY A 182 0.33 5.86 -8.93
C GLY A 182 -0.70 5.50 -7.87
N ILE A 183 -1.26 6.46 -7.12
CA ILE A 183 -2.25 6.19 -6.06
C ILE A 183 -3.56 5.66 -6.64
N THR A 184 -4.08 6.28 -7.69
CA THR A 184 -5.33 5.85 -8.33
C THR A 184 -5.18 4.51 -9.03
N GLU A 185 -4.03 4.25 -9.63
CA GLU A 185 -3.66 2.97 -10.24
C GLU A 185 -3.59 1.85 -9.19
N LEU A 186 -3.05 2.16 -8.00
CA LEU A 186 -3.03 1.22 -6.88
C LEU A 186 -4.45 0.89 -6.40
N ILE A 187 -5.32 1.88 -6.29
CA ILE A 187 -6.72 1.70 -5.89
C ILE A 187 -7.46 0.83 -6.92
N ASP A 188 -7.30 1.09 -8.21
CA ASP A 188 -7.89 0.31 -9.29
C ASP A 188 -7.41 -1.15 -9.26
N ALA A 189 -6.09 -1.36 -9.21
CA ALA A 189 -5.50 -2.69 -9.15
C ALA A 189 -5.96 -3.47 -7.92
N THR A 190 -6.12 -2.78 -6.78
CA THR A 190 -6.63 -3.39 -5.55
C THR A 190 -8.08 -3.84 -5.72
N ASN A 191 -8.94 -2.98 -6.27
CA ASN A 191 -10.34 -3.32 -6.50
C ASN A 191 -10.52 -4.46 -7.52
N GLU A 192 -9.69 -4.51 -8.56
CA GLU A 192 -9.68 -5.61 -9.55
C GLU A 192 -9.41 -6.98 -8.90
N LEU A 193 -8.55 -7.02 -7.88
CA LEU A 193 -8.13 -8.24 -7.20
C LEU A 193 -9.08 -8.67 -6.06
N MET A 194 -10.06 -7.83 -5.71
CA MET A 194 -11.05 -8.19 -4.70
C MET A 194 -11.98 -9.30 -5.19
N PRO A 195 -12.50 -10.15 -4.29
CA PRO A 195 -13.59 -11.06 -4.61
C PRO A 195 -14.78 -10.31 -5.22
N GLU A 196 -15.50 -10.93 -6.16
CA GLU A 196 -16.59 -10.27 -6.91
C GLU A 196 -17.65 -9.63 -6.00
N GLY A 197 -18.03 -10.29 -4.92
CA GLY A 197 -19.02 -9.78 -3.95
C GLY A 197 -18.51 -8.62 -3.08
N LEU A 198 -17.21 -8.28 -3.14
CA LEU A 198 -16.56 -7.25 -2.33
C LEU A 198 -15.99 -6.09 -3.18
N LYS A 199 -16.12 -6.15 -4.49
CA LYS A 199 -15.69 -5.06 -5.37
C LYS A 199 -16.57 -3.83 -5.18
N ALA A 200 -15.94 -2.66 -5.18
CA ALA A 200 -16.67 -1.40 -5.21
C ALA A 200 -17.39 -1.23 -6.56
N GLY A 201 -18.55 -0.59 -6.53
CA GLY A 201 -19.26 -0.21 -7.74
C GLY A 201 -18.43 0.76 -8.60
N VAL A 202 -18.62 0.70 -9.91
CA VAL A 202 -17.84 1.51 -10.86
C VAL A 202 -17.99 3.01 -10.58
N LEU A 203 -19.19 3.47 -10.23
CA LEU A 203 -19.46 4.88 -9.96
C LEU A 203 -18.79 5.31 -8.62
N ASP A 204 -18.91 4.49 -7.58
CA ASP A 204 -18.33 4.78 -6.27
C ASP A 204 -16.81 4.83 -6.36
N LEU A 205 -16.20 3.89 -7.08
CA LEU A 205 -14.76 3.87 -7.32
C LEU A 205 -14.30 5.09 -8.13
N ALA A 206 -15.05 5.49 -9.16
CA ALA A 206 -14.75 6.67 -9.97
C ALA A 206 -14.82 7.96 -9.15
N ASN A 207 -15.84 8.11 -8.31
CA ASN A 207 -16.00 9.25 -7.43
C ASN A 207 -14.88 9.31 -6.39
N PHE A 208 -14.54 8.18 -5.78
CA PHE A 208 -13.43 8.10 -4.82
C PHE A 208 -12.11 8.54 -5.47
N LYS A 209 -11.76 8.00 -6.63
CA LYS A 209 -10.53 8.36 -7.36
C LYS A 209 -10.48 9.83 -7.75
N LEU A 210 -11.62 10.39 -8.19
CA LEU A 210 -11.69 11.82 -8.54
C LEU A 210 -11.42 12.69 -7.32
N ASN A 211 -12.00 12.37 -6.18
CA ASN A 211 -11.76 13.10 -4.93
C ASN A 211 -10.30 12.99 -4.51
N ARG A 212 -9.70 11.81 -4.64
CA ARG A 212 -8.27 11.60 -4.32
C ARG A 212 -7.36 12.43 -5.23
N LYS A 213 -7.62 12.43 -6.55
CA LYS A 213 -6.86 13.25 -7.50
C LYS A 213 -6.96 14.74 -7.16
N ARG A 214 -8.13 15.23 -6.78
CA ARG A 214 -8.31 16.64 -6.35
C ARG A 214 -7.49 16.96 -5.12
N GLN A 215 -7.55 16.13 -4.08
CA GLN A 215 -6.80 16.34 -2.84
C GLN A 215 -5.28 16.31 -3.04
N LEU A 216 -4.78 15.37 -3.86
CA LEU A 216 -3.38 15.30 -4.21
C LEU A 216 -2.92 16.52 -5.03
N ALA A 217 -3.78 17.03 -5.94
CA ALA A 217 -3.51 18.23 -6.71
C ALA A 217 -3.46 19.50 -5.84
N HIS A 218 -4.31 19.61 -4.83
CA HIS A 218 -4.27 20.74 -3.88
C HIS A 218 -2.95 20.83 -3.13
N GLY A 219 -2.34 19.70 -2.79
CA GLY A 219 -0.98 19.68 -2.20
C GLY A 219 0.11 20.20 -3.12
N ILE A 220 -0.13 20.22 -4.45
CA ILE A 220 0.80 20.75 -5.45
C ILE A 220 0.58 22.25 -5.69
N VAL A 221 -0.65 22.73 -5.62
CA VAL A 221 -1.03 24.14 -5.91
C VAL A 221 -0.48 25.12 -4.86
N GLY A 222 -0.01 24.66 -3.72
CA GLY A 222 0.74 25.48 -2.75
C GLY A 222 2.13 25.88 -3.21
N TYR A 223 2.64 25.27 -4.29
CA TYR A 223 3.84 25.69 -4.99
C TYR A 223 3.44 26.69 -6.09
N GLU A 224 4.08 27.86 -6.11
CA GLU A 224 3.76 28.95 -7.04
C GLU A 224 3.64 28.45 -8.51
N PRO A 225 2.63 28.93 -9.28
CA PRO A 225 2.33 28.43 -10.62
C PRO A 225 3.44 28.68 -11.69
N VAL A 226 4.56 29.27 -11.33
CA VAL A 226 5.70 29.54 -12.23
C VAL A 226 6.32 28.24 -12.78
N LEU A 227 6.12 27.10 -12.12
CA LEU A 227 6.75 25.81 -12.51
C LEU A 227 6.02 25.04 -13.62
N TYR A 228 4.75 25.36 -13.91
CA TYR A 228 4.01 24.66 -14.96
C TYR A 228 4.31 25.13 -16.38
N LEU A 229 4.96 26.28 -16.54
CA LEU A 229 5.26 26.86 -17.87
C LEU A 229 6.56 26.33 -18.51
N ASN A 230 7.38 25.59 -17.76
CA ASN A 230 8.67 25.11 -18.23
C ASN A 230 8.73 23.61 -18.56
N ILE A 231 7.60 22.91 -18.60
CA ILE A 231 7.53 21.47 -18.95
C ILE A 231 6.69 21.25 -20.22
N ALA A 232 6.65 22.20 -21.11
CA ALA A 232 6.19 21.97 -22.47
C ALA A 232 7.38 21.72 -23.40
N PRO A 233 7.26 20.78 -24.36
CA PRO A 233 8.33 20.21 -25.16
C PRO A 233 9.08 21.23 -26.01
#